data_ddeb9af90aadd022f0d788d7970d58e9
#
_entry.id   ddeb9af90aadd022f0d788d7970d58e9
#
_cell.length_a   1.000
_cell.length_b   1.000
_cell.length_c   1.000
_cell.angle_alpha   90.00
_cell.angle_beta   90.00
_cell.angle_gamma   90.00
#
_symmetry.space_group_name_H-M   'P 1'
#
loop_
_entity.id
_entity.type
_entity.pdbx_description
1 polymer ?
#
loop_
_entity_poly.entity_id
_entity_poly.type
_entity_poly.pdbx_seq_one_letter_code
_entity_poly.pdbx_strand_id
1 'polypeptide(L)'
;MPTLRQLWELSLYQRSILVILLICNVLGTIYGFIWYGDQLLKTQWHYLIFVPDSPIASLFLCISICLIILNKQNSIIEGLAFVTLFKYGLWAVIMNFIMIINNDDITIMNVLLIISHGIMVLESIYFYPRFKISILSLFISMIWIFN
;
A
#
# COMPACT_ATOMS: atom_id res chain seq x y z
N MET A 1 2.19 13.04 30.41
CA MET A 1 2.84 12.70 29.13
C MET A 1 1.78 12.08 28.21
N PRO A 2 1.73 12.43 26.91
CA PRO A 2 0.78 11.81 25.99
C PRO A 2 1.07 10.29 25.88
N THR A 3 0.02 9.50 25.81
CA THR A 3 0.14 8.05 25.56
C THR A 3 0.59 7.80 24.12
N LEU A 4 1.17 6.60 23.82
CA LEU A 4 1.55 6.21 22.47
C LEU A 4 0.37 6.31 21.48
N ARG A 5 -0.84 5.98 21.92
CA ARG A 5 -2.06 6.12 21.13
C ARG A 5 -2.34 7.59 20.77
N GLN A 6 -2.21 8.49 21.73
CA GLN A 6 -2.41 9.93 21.50
C GLN A 6 -1.35 10.51 20.53
N LEU A 7 -0.10 10.07 20.64
CA LEU A 7 0.96 10.47 19.71
C LEU A 7 0.67 9.95 18.29
N TRP A 8 0.23 8.72 18.16
CA TRP A 8 -0.19 8.15 16.89
C TRP A 8 -1.36 8.93 16.28
N GLU A 9 -2.44 9.14 17.04
CA GLU A 9 -3.59 9.91 16.57
C GLU A 9 -3.18 11.34 16.15
N LEU A 10 -2.34 12.03 16.92
CA LEU A 10 -1.82 13.35 16.56
C LEU A 10 -1.02 13.34 15.25
N SER A 11 -0.19 12.31 15.04
CA SER A 11 0.64 12.20 13.82
C SER A 11 -0.20 12.07 12.56
N LEU A 12 -1.37 11.37 12.62
CA LEU A 12 -2.30 11.20 11.50
C LEU A 12 -2.93 12.52 11.02
N TYR A 13 -2.93 13.57 11.86
CA TYR A 13 -3.48 14.89 11.52
C TYR A 13 -2.39 15.93 11.24
N GLN A 14 -1.12 15.58 11.47
CA GLN A 14 -0.01 16.49 11.24
C GLN A 14 0.35 16.56 9.77
N ARG A 15 0.09 17.71 9.12
CA ARG A 15 0.28 17.91 7.69
C ARG A 15 1.71 17.60 7.21
N SER A 16 2.72 17.95 8.01
CA SER A 16 4.13 17.66 7.66
C SER A 16 4.40 16.17 7.53
N ILE A 17 3.86 15.35 8.44
CA ILE A 17 4.00 13.88 8.40
C ILE A 17 3.29 13.32 7.18
N LEU A 18 2.05 13.77 6.91
CA LEU A 18 1.30 13.35 5.72
C LEU A 18 2.05 13.66 4.43
N VAL A 19 2.68 14.84 4.32
CA VAL A 19 3.47 15.23 3.14
C VAL A 19 4.72 14.33 2.99
N ILE A 20 5.43 14.04 4.07
CA ILE A 20 6.59 13.14 4.04
C ILE A 20 6.17 11.74 3.59
N LEU A 21 5.11 11.17 4.18
CA LEU A 21 4.58 9.87 3.80
C LEU A 21 4.12 9.86 2.33
N LEU A 22 3.47 10.94 1.88
CA LEU A 22 3.07 11.08 0.48
C LEU A 22 4.28 11.03 -0.46
N ILE A 23 5.34 11.79 -0.17
CA ILE A 23 6.55 11.81 -1.01
C ILE A 23 7.19 10.42 -1.05
N CYS A 24 7.35 9.75 0.10
CA CYS A 24 7.91 8.40 0.15
C CYS A 24 7.09 7.39 -0.65
N ASN A 25 5.76 7.43 -0.53
CA ASN A 25 4.87 6.55 -1.27
C ASN A 25 4.84 6.85 -2.77
N VAL A 26 4.90 8.12 -3.19
CA VAL A 26 5.01 8.48 -4.61
C VAL A 26 6.30 7.93 -5.21
N LEU A 27 7.44 8.09 -4.53
CA LEU A 27 8.71 7.53 -4.99
C LEU A 27 8.67 6.00 -5.05
N GLY A 28 8.09 5.34 -4.04
CA GLY A 28 7.88 3.89 -4.03
C GLY A 28 6.97 3.42 -5.16
N THR A 29 5.88 4.14 -5.42
CA THR A 29 4.94 3.85 -6.52
C THR A 29 5.65 3.92 -7.88
N ILE A 30 6.41 5.00 -8.14
CA ILE A 30 7.16 5.17 -9.39
C ILE A 30 8.18 4.03 -9.55
N TYR A 31 8.97 3.76 -8.51
CA TYR A 31 9.93 2.67 -8.52
C TYR A 31 9.26 1.31 -8.77
N GLY A 32 8.13 1.06 -8.13
CA GLY A 32 7.36 -0.17 -8.33
C GLY A 32 6.87 -0.33 -9.77
N PHE A 33 6.34 0.72 -10.42
CA PHE A 33 5.96 0.68 -11.84
C PHE A 33 7.15 0.42 -12.75
N ILE A 34 8.31 1.01 -12.48
CA ILE A 34 9.55 0.74 -13.23
C ILE A 34 9.94 -0.74 -13.08
N TRP A 35 9.84 -1.31 -11.88
CA TRP A 35 10.12 -2.71 -11.61
C TRP A 35 9.22 -3.66 -12.41
N TYR A 36 7.94 -3.33 -12.55
CA TYR A 36 6.98 -4.11 -13.34
C TYR A 36 7.07 -3.87 -14.85
N GLY A 37 7.95 -2.95 -15.32
CA GLY A 37 7.98 -2.49 -16.72
C GLY A 37 8.01 -3.60 -17.75
N ASP A 38 8.92 -4.58 -17.64
CA ASP A 38 9.03 -5.71 -18.57
C ASP A 38 7.80 -6.63 -18.57
N GLN A 39 7.18 -6.79 -17.40
CA GLN A 39 5.96 -7.58 -17.27
C GLN A 39 4.77 -6.85 -17.91
N LEU A 40 4.67 -5.54 -17.68
CA LEU A 40 3.60 -4.71 -18.25
C LEU A 40 3.65 -4.69 -19.78
N LEU A 41 4.85 -4.62 -20.37
CA LEU A 41 5.03 -4.67 -21.83
C LEU A 41 4.54 -5.98 -22.47
N LYS A 42 4.53 -7.08 -21.72
CA LYS A 42 4.07 -8.40 -22.17
C LYS A 42 2.63 -8.70 -21.81
N THR A 43 1.99 -7.82 -21.04
CA THR A 43 0.63 -8.01 -20.52
C THR A 43 -0.40 -7.46 -21.50
N GLN A 44 -1.50 -8.20 -21.70
CA GLN A 44 -2.63 -7.73 -22.50
C GLN A 44 -3.25 -6.48 -21.84
N TRP A 45 -3.69 -5.51 -22.64
CA TRP A 45 -4.11 -4.19 -22.20
C TRP A 45 -5.18 -4.17 -21.09
N HIS A 46 -6.12 -5.13 -21.10
CA HIS A 46 -7.20 -5.21 -20.11
C HIS A 46 -6.77 -5.72 -18.73
N TYR A 47 -5.57 -6.32 -18.63
CA TYR A 47 -5.00 -6.73 -17.34
C TYR A 47 -3.98 -5.74 -16.77
N LEU A 48 -3.58 -4.70 -17.51
CA LEU A 48 -2.52 -3.78 -17.11
C LEU A 48 -2.75 -3.11 -15.75
N ILE A 49 -4.01 -2.88 -15.36
CA ILE A 49 -4.35 -2.25 -14.07
C ILE A 49 -4.28 -3.22 -12.88
N PHE A 50 -4.22 -4.53 -13.14
CA PHE A 50 -4.21 -5.54 -12.07
C PHE A 50 -2.83 -6.18 -11.86
N VAL A 51 -1.95 -6.11 -12.85
CA VAL A 51 -0.63 -6.73 -12.81
C VAL A 51 0.33 -6.05 -11.82
N PRO A 52 0.44 -4.71 -11.76
CA PRO A 52 1.32 -4.05 -10.79
C PRO A 52 0.61 -3.86 -9.45
N ASP A 53 0.32 -4.95 -8.76
CA ASP A 53 -0.50 -5.01 -7.55
C ASP A 53 0.00 -4.09 -6.42
N SER A 54 1.27 -4.18 -6.03
CA SER A 54 1.85 -3.33 -4.97
C SER A 54 2.02 -1.86 -5.39
N PRO A 55 2.45 -1.50 -6.62
CA PRO A 55 2.44 -0.10 -7.06
C PRO A 55 1.04 0.53 -7.10
N ILE A 56 0.02 -0.22 -7.53
CA ILE A 56 -1.37 0.26 -7.53
C ILE A 56 -1.88 0.44 -6.09
N ALA A 57 -1.55 -0.45 -5.17
CA ALA A 57 -1.91 -0.30 -3.76
C ALA A 57 -1.31 0.98 -3.16
N SER A 58 -0.01 1.23 -3.40
CA SER A 58 0.66 2.46 -2.98
C SER A 58 0.09 3.70 -3.67
N LEU A 59 -0.31 3.60 -4.94
CA LEU A 59 -1.00 4.69 -5.65
C LEU A 59 -2.33 5.06 -5.00
N PHE A 60 -3.15 4.07 -4.60
CA PHE A 60 -4.38 4.34 -3.86
C PHE A 60 -4.11 5.06 -2.53
N LEU A 61 -3.04 4.68 -1.82
CA LEU A 61 -2.61 5.40 -0.62
C LEU A 61 -2.20 6.85 -0.93
N CYS A 62 -1.40 7.07 -1.97
CA CYS A 62 -1.01 8.41 -2.40
C CYS A 62 -2.24 9.30 -2.67
N ILE A 63 -3.22 8.79 -3.41
CA ILE A 63 -4.47 9.50 -3.69
C ILE A 63 -5.23 9.78 -2.38
N SER A 64 -5.34 8.79 -1.49
CA SER A 64 -5.99 8.96 -0.18
C SER A 64 -5.32 10.05 0.65
N ILE A 65 -3.99 10.04 0.76
CA ILE A 65 -3.24 11.07 1.51
C ILE A 65 -3.43 12.46 0.88
N CYS A 66 -3.37 12.57 -0.46
CA CYS A 66 -3.66 13.82 -1.15
C CYS A 66 -5.05 14.36 -0.82
N LEU A 67 -6.07 13.50 -0.86
CA LEU A 67 -7.44 13.88 -0.53
C LEU A 67 -7.58 14.31 0.95
N ILE A 68 -6.90 13.62 1.86
CA ILE A 68 -6.88 14.00 3.28
C ILE A 68 -6.24 15.38 3.48
N ILE A 69 -5.10 15.66 2.82
CA ILE A 69 -4.42 16.96 2.86
C ILE A 69 -5.31 18.10 2.34
N LEU A 70 -6.15 17.80 1.33
CA LEU A 70 -7.11 18.72 0.74
C LEU A 70 -8.42 18.82 1.52
N ASN A 71 -8.54 18.19 2.70
CA ASN A 71 -9.76 18.04 3.49
C ASN A 71 -10.93 17.42 2.72
N LYS A 72 -10.62 16.59 1.73
CA LYS A 72 -11.57 15.77 0.97
C LYS A 72 -11.27 14.31 1.26
N GLN A 73 -12.30 13.53 1.53
CA GLN A 73 -12.15 12.09 1.76
C GLN A 73 -13.05 11.32 0.80
N ASN A 74 -12.56 10.17 0.33
CA ASN A 74 -13.31 9.28 -0.54
C ASN A 74 -13.24 7.86 0.01
N SER A 75 -14.37 7.37 0.52
CA SER A 75 -14.49 6.05 1.13
C SER A 75 -14.03 4.90 0.23
N ILE A 76 -14.28 5.00 -1.09
CA ILE A 76 -13.89 3.94 -2.04
C ILE A 76 -12.37 3.89 -2.18
N ILE A 77 -11.71 5.04 -2.39
CA ILE A 77 -10.25 5.10 -2.53
C ILE A 77 -9.56 4.67 -1.22
N GLU A 78 -10.09 5.09 -0.08
CA GLU A 78 -9.57 4.71 1.24
C GLU A 78 -9.75 3.21 1.52
N GLY A 79 -10.88 2.63 1.12
CA GLY A 79 -11.12 1.19 1.20
C GLY A 79 -10.18 0.40 0.30
N LEU A 80 -9.99 0.83 -0.95
CA LEU A 80 -9.02 0.24 -1.87
C LEU A 80 -7.61 0.32 -1.30
N ALA A 81 -7.17 1.51 -0.82
CA ALA A 81 -5.85 1.68 -0.22
C ALA A 81 -5.65 0.71 0.95
N PHE A 82 -6.59 0.66 1.91
CA PHE A 82 -6.49 -0.21 3.07
C PHE A 82 -6.37 -1.69 2.69
N VAL A 83 -7.32 -2.19 1.89
CA VAL A 83 -7.42 -3.62 1.56
C VAL A 83 -6.26 -4.09 0.69
N THR A 84 -5.88 -3.29 -0.32
CA THR A 84 -4.80 -3.68 -1.25
C THR A 84 -3.42 -3.60 -0.60
N LEU A 85 -3.13 -2.55 0.18
CA LEU A 85 -1.87 -2.45 0.94
C LEU A 85 -1.70 -3.62 1.91
N PHE A 86 -2.76 -3.94 2.64
CA PHE A 86 -2.73 -5.04 3.61
C PHE A 86 -2.52 -6.38 2.90
N LYS A 87 -3.37 -6.69 1.90
CA LYS A 87 -3.33 -7.98 1.18
C LYS A 87 -2.03 -8.16 0.42
N TYR A 88 -1.67 -7.21 -0.45
CA TYR A 88 -0.49 -7.38 -1.31
C TYR A 88 0.81 -7.25 -0.52
N GLY A 89 0.85 -6.36 0.49
CA GLY A 89 1.99 -6.27 1.40
C GLY A 89 2.22 -7.57 2.15
N LEU A 90 1.18 -8.10 2.81
CA LEU A 90 1.28 -9.36 3.56
C LEU A 90 1.62 -10.55 2.66
N TRP A 91 0.98 -10.64 1.50
CA TRP A 91 1.24 -11.69 0.53
C TRP A 91 2.70 -11.69 0.07
N ALA A 92 3.24 -10.54 -0.30
CA ALA A 92 4.63 -10.44 -0.75
C ALA A 92 5.62 -10.81 0.37
N VAL A 93 5.37 -10.39 1.61
CA VAL A 93 6.18 -10.79 2.77
C VAL A 93 6.19 -12.31 2.93
N ILE A 94 5.00 -12.95 2.94
CA ILE A 94 4.88 -14.40 3.10
C ILE A 94 5.60 -15.13 1.96
N MET A 95 5.38 -14.71 0.71
CA MET A 95 5.99 -15.37 -0.44
C MET A 95 7.52 -15.27 -0.45
N ASN A 96 8.07 -14.10 -0.05
CA ASN A 96 9.53 -13.96 0.06
C ASN A 96 10.10 -14.83 1.19
N PHE A 97 9.42 -14.98 2.32
CA PHE A 97 9.83 -15.93 3.36
C PHE A 97 9.82 -17.39 2.86
N ILE A 98 8.77 -17.78 2.15
CA ILE A 98 8.68 -19.12 1.54
C ILE A 98 9.81 -19.35 0.54
N MET A 99 10.13 -18.35 -0.30
CA MET A 99 11.23 -18.44 -1.26
C MET A 99 12.58 -18.62 -0.56
N ILE A 100 12.85 -17.87 0.52
CA ILE A 100 14.07 -18.01 1.32
C ILE A 100 14.19 -19.43 1.88
N ILE A 101 13.10 -19.96 2.47
CA ILE A 101 13.10 -21.31 3.06
C ILE A 101 13.32 -22.39 1.98
N ASN A 102 12.67 -22.28 0.83
CA ASN A 102 12.76 -23.29 -0.22
C ASN A 102 14.09 -23.30 -0.97
N ASN A 103 14.72 -22.14 -1.13
CA ASN A 103 15.98 -22.00 -1.88
C ASN A 103 17.22 -22.07 -0.98
N ASP A 104 17.02 -22.05 0.35
CA ASP A 104 18.08 -21.99 1.37
C ASP A 104 19.08 -20.84 1.10
N ASP A 105 18.59 -19.75 0.51
CA ASP A 105 19.39 -18.57 0.13
C ASP A 105 18.66 -17.27 0.48
N ILE A 106 19.40 -16.37 1.14
CA ILE A 106 18.92 -15.04 1.52
C ILE A 106 19.57 -14.00 0.62
N THR A 107 18.83 -13.51 -0.36
CA THR A 107 19.29 -12.41 -1.20
C THR A 107 18.96 -11.05 -0.60
N ILE A 108 19.75 -10.03 -0.91
CA ILE A 108 19.44 -8.63 -0.55
C ILE A 108 18.06 -8.23 -1.09
N MET A 109 17.70 -8.73 -2.27
CA MET A 109 16.40 -8.47 -2.88
C MET A 109 15.24 -9.00 -2.04
N ASN A 110 15.33 -10.23 -1.53
CA ASN A 110 14.29 -10.78 -0.64
C ASN A 110 14.11 -9.92 0.61
N VAL A 111 15.22 -9.48 1.23
CA VAL A 111 15.18 -8.63 2.42
C VAL A 111 14.52 -7.28 2.11
N LEU A 112 14.91 -6.63 1.01
CA LEU A 112 14.30 -5.34 0.60
C LEU A 112 12.81 -5.47 0.30
N LEU A 113 12.39 -6.56 -0.36
CA LEU A 113 10.98 -6.83 -0.63
C LEU A 113 10.19 -7.09 0.66
N ILE A 114 10.74 -7.85 1.60
CA ILE A 114 10.10 -8.08 2.91
C ILE A 114 9.93 -6.77 3.66
N ILE A 115 10.96 -5.92 3.70
CA ILE A 115 10.90 -4.64 4.41
C ILE A 115 9.91 -3.69 3.75
N SER A 116 10.01 -3.48 2.44
CA SER A 116 9.14 -2.54 1.71
C SER A 116 7.67 -2.94 1.78
N HIS A 117 7.37 -4.22 1.59
CA HIS A 117 5.99 -4.72 1.65
C HIS A 117 5.46 -4.83 3.09
N GLY A 118 6.35 -5.11 4.06
CA GLY A 118 6.03 -5.01 5.49
C GLY A 118 5.63 -3.59 5.89
N ILE A 119 6.32 -2.57 5.36
CA ILE A 119 5.94 -1.16 5.55
C ILE A 119 4.55 -0.88 4.97
N MET A 120 4.19 -1.41 3.79
CA MET A 120 2.84 -1.26 3.22
C MET A 120 1.75 -1.80 4.17
N VAL A 121 1.99 -2.95 4.80
CA VAL A 121 1.07 -3.50 5.83
C VAL A 121 0.95 -2.55 7.01
N LEU A 122 2.09 -2.06 7.51
CA LEU A 122 2.09 -1.11 8.64
C LEU A 122 1.38 0.20 8.27
N GLU A 123 1.54 0.72 7.06
CA GLU A 123 0.84 1.91 6.59
C GLU A 123 -0.68 1.69 6.50
N SER A 124 -1.14 0.51 6.06
CA SER A 124 -2.57 0.20 6.07
C SER A 124 -3.17 0.28 7.49
N ILE A 125 -2.48 -0.29 8.48
CA ILE A 125 -2.87 -0.24 9.89
C ILE A 125 -2.75 1.19 10.44
N TYR A 126 -1.67 1.90 10.08
CA TYR A 126 -1.42 3.26 10.53
C TYR A 126 -2.52 4.22 10.11
N PHE A 127 -3.00 4.15 8.86
CA PHE A 127 -4.04 5.03 8.32
C PHE A 127 -5.46 4.59 8.66
N TYR A 128 -5.67 3.34 9.10
CA TYR A 128 -7.01 2.80 9.37
C TYR A 128 -7.91 3.72 10.24
N PRO A 129 -7.43 4.31 11.36
CA PRO A 129 -8.28 5.18 12.18
C PRO A 129 -8.66 6.50 11.50
N ARG A 130 -7.91 6.91 10.47
CA ARG A 130 -8.14 8.14 9.71
C ARG A 130 -9.08 7.93 8.53
N PHE A 131 -9.12 6.72 7.98
CA PHE A 131 -9.92 6.37 6.82
C PHE A 131 -11.41 6.29 7.16
N LYS A 132 -12.25 6.76 6.22
CA LYS A 132 -13.71 6.66 6.29
C LYS A 132 -14.20 5.48 5.46
N ILE A 133 -13.85 4.27 5.87
CA ILE A 133 -14.19 3.05 5.14
C ILE A 133 -15.66 2.70 5.38
N SER A 134 -16.41 2.49 4.30
CA SER A 134 -17.80 2.03 4.32
C SER A 134 -17.92 0.56 3.90
N ILE A 135 -19.06 -0.08 4.19
CA ILE A 135 -19.33 -1.45 3.75
C ILE A 135 -19.27 -1.55 2.21
N LEU A 136 -19.81 -0.55 1.50
CA LEU A 136 -19.75 -0.52 0.04
C LEU A 136 -18.28 -0.43 -0.46
N SER A 137 -17.44 0.38 0.17
CA SER A 137 -16.03 0.48 -0.22
C SER A 137 -15.27 -0.81 0.03
N LEU A 138 -15.56 -1.52 1.12
CA LEU A 138 -15.00 -2.85 1.36
C LEU A 138 -15.45 -3.85 0.30
N PHE A 139 -16.72 -3.86 -0.05
CA PHE A 139 -17.25 -4.74 -1.10
C PHE A 139 -16.56 -4.50 -2.45
N ILE A 140 -16.42 -3.24 -2.87
CA ILE A 140 -15.70 -2.87 -4.10
C ILE A 140 -14.22 -3.32 -4.02
N SER A 141 -13.58 -3.11 -2.86
CA SER A 141 -12.19 -3.52 -2.65
C SER A 141 -12.01 -5.04 -2.69
N MET A 142 -12.99 -5.80 -2.20
CA MET A 142 -12.99 -7.26 -2.30
C MET A 142 -13.11 -7.72 -3.76
N ILE A 143 -14.01 -7.12 -4.56
CA ILE A 143 -14.08 -7.40 -6.00
C ILE A 143 -12.72 -7.13 -6.65
N TRP A 144 -12.07 -6.00 -6.32
CA TRP A 144 -10.76 -5.64 -6.86
C TRP A 144 -9.69 -6.70 -6.60
N ILE A 145 -9.60 -7.22 -5.38
CA ILE A 145 -8.53 -8.15 -4.98
C ILE A 145 -8.74 -9.60 -5.42
N PHE A 146 -9.96 -9.95 -5.83
CA PHE A 146 -10.30 -11.28 -6.35
C PHE A 146 -10.38 -11.35 -7.89
N ASN A 147 -9.97 -10.29 -8.56
CA ASN A 147 -9.97 -10.19 -10.02
C ASN A 147 -8.69 -10.77 -10.64
#